data_8f8c85123ad6952c306bfda85352d778
#
_entry.id   8f8c85123ad6952c306bfda85352d778
#
_cell.length_a   1.000
_cell.length_b   1.000
_cell.length_c   1.000
_cell.angle_alpha   90.00
_cell.angle_beta   90.00
_cell.angle_gamma   90.00
#
_symmetry.space_group_name_H-M   'P 1'
#
loop_
_entity.id
_entity.type
_entity.pdbx_description
1 polymer ?
#
loop_
_entity_poly.entity_id
_entity_poly.type
_entity_poly.pdbx_seq_one_letter_code
_entity_poly.pdbx_strand_id
1 'polypeptide(L)' 'MPYKWCRNCGRMRDFRRLEGDAERAAAREVTGQRNVDAYIRCAHEGCRRVQRYGKSSDGGTLPEELRIPAAE' A
#
# COMPACT_ATOMS: atom_id res chain seq x y z
N MET A 1 -3.62 -2.41 -13.87
CA MET A 1 -3.28 -2.07 -12.48
C MET A 1 -3.90 -0.74 -12.11
N PRO A 2 -4.39 -0.55 -10.87
CA PRO A 2 -4.99 0.74 -10.50
C PRO A 2 -3.96 1.86 -10.46
N TYR A 3 -4.32 2.99 -11.01
CA TYR A 3 -3.50 4.19 -11.03
C TYR A 3 -4.19 5.22 -10.15
N LYS A 4 -3.66 5.48 -8.97
CA LYS A 4 -4.30 6.28 -7.93
C LYS A 4 -3.35 7.31 -7.36
N TRP A 5 -3.91 8.29 -6.67
CA TRP A 5 -3.12 9.27 -5.94
C TRP A 5 -2.45 8.60 -4.75
N CYS A 6 -1.14 8.71 -4.66
CA CYS A 6 -0.37 8.24 -3.51
C CYS A 6 -0.06 9.41 -2.60
N ARG A 7 -0.58 9.37 -1.39
CA ARG A 7 -0.36 10.44 -0.41
C ARG A 7 1.09 10.55 0.03
N ASN A 8 1.81 9.42 0.05
CA ASN A 8 3.22 9.43 0.45
C ASN A 8 4.12 9.97 -0.65
N CYS A 9 3.79 9.69 -1.92
CA CYS A 9 4.55 10.20 -3.05
C CYS A 9 4.13 11.63 -3.44
N GLY A 10 2.91 12.03 -3.07
CA GLY A 10 2.36 13.32 -3.44
C GLY A 10 2.00 13.43 -4.92
N ARG A 11 1.73 12.31 -5.58
CA ARG A 11 1.39 12.26 -7.00
C ARG A 11 0.71 10.95 -7.35
N MET A 12 0.22 10.86 -8.59
CA MET A 12 -0.38 9.63 -9.10
C MET A 12 0.69 8.57 -9.29
N ARG A 13 0.38 7.35 -8.86
CA ARG A 13 1.26 6.19 -8.99
C ARG A 13 0.46 4.93 -9.31
N ASP A 14 1.14 3.93 -9.85
CA ASP A 14 0.56 2.60 -10.00
C ASP A 14 0.48 1.94 -8.63
N PHE A 15 -0.64 1.29 -8.38
CA PHE A 15 -0.84 0.51 -7.16
C PHE A 15 -1.01 -0.96 -7.53
N ARG A 16 -0.78 -1.84 -6.58
CA ARG A 16 -1.00 -3.27 -6.75
C ARG A 16 -1.66 -3.85 -5.51
N ARG A 17 -2.21 -5.04 -5.66
CA ARG A 17 -2.79 -5.76 -4.52
C ARG A 17 -1.69 -6.15 -3.54
N LEU A 18 -2.08 -6.32 -2.29
CA LEU A 18 -1.18 -6.85 -1.29
C LEU A 18 -0.80 -8.28 -1.65
N GLU A 19 0.48 -8.58 -1.61
CA GLU A 19 1.02 -9.89 -1.92
C GLU A 19 1.63 -10.51 -0.67
N GLY A 20 1.33 -11.80 -0.45
CA GLY A 20 1.87 -12.55 0.66
C GLY A 20 1.30 -12.15 2.01
N ASP A 21 1.58 -13.00 3.00
CA ASP A 21 1.01 -12.86 4.34
C ASP A 21 1.64 -11.70 5.10
N ALA A 22 2.91 -11.39 4.85
CA ALA A 22 3.60 -10.32 5.55
C ALA A 22 2.98 -8.95 5.25
N GLU A 23 2.68 -8.68 3.96
CA GLU A 23 2.03 -7.44 3.57
C GLU A 23 0.61 -7.35 4.11
N ARG A 24 -0.12 -8.44 4.05
CA ARG A 24 -1.49 -8.49 4.57
C ARG A 24 -1.53 -8.29 6.08
N ALA A 25 -0.65 -8.94 6.82
CA ALA A 25 -0.57 -8.79 8.26
C ALA A 25 -0.23 -7.35 8.66
N ALA A 26 0.74 -6.74 7.98
CA ALA A 26 1.11 -5.36 8.22
C ALA A 26 -0.04 -4.40 7.88
N ALA A 27 -0.76 -4.66 6.79
CA ALA A 27 -1.91 -3.84 6.43
C ALA A 27 -3.02 -3.91 7.48
N ARG A 28 -3.30 -5.10 8.02
CA ARG A 28 -4.27 -5.24 9.11
C ARG A 28 -3.87 -4.41 10.33
N GLU A 29 -2.59 -4.41 10.64
CA GLU A 29 -2.07 -3.68 11.78
C GLU A 29 -2.16 -2.17 11.60
N VAL A 30 -1.74 -1.66 10.44
CA VAL A 30 -1.74 -0.20 10.20
C VAL A 30 -3.13 0.36 9.93
N THR A 31 -4.07 -0.44 9.41
CA THR A 31 -5.43 0.01 9.10
C THR A 31 -6.42 -0.33 10.21
N GLY A 32 -6.10 -1.28 11.07
CA GLY A 32 -7.02 -1.77 12.09
C GLY A 32 -8.15 -2.63 11.54
N GLN A 33 -8.09 -3.03 10.27
CA GLN A 33 -9.12 -3.82 9.61
C GLN A 33 -8.71 -5.29 9.54
N ARG A 34 -9.65 -6.20 9.77
CA ARG A 34 -9.40 -7.64 9.64
C ARG A 34 -9.28 -8.06 8.18
N ASN A 35 -10.18 -7.55 7.35
CA ASN A 35 -10.22 -7.86 5.94
C ASN A 35 -9.53 -6.75 5.17
N VAL A 36 -8.42 -7.07 4.53
CA VAL A 36 -7.63 -6.11 3.76
C VAL A 36 -7.68 -6.39 2.26
N ASP A 37 -8.64 -7.19 1.81
CA ASP A 37 -8.78 -7.52 0.39
C ASP A 37 -9.08 -6.31 -0.48
N ALA A 38 -9.72 -5.29 0.11
CA ALA A 38 -10.03 -4.04 -0.60
C ALA A 38 -8.86 -3.04 -0.58
N TYR A 39 -7.74 -3.39 0.03
CA TYR A 39 -6.59 -2.50 0.13
C TYR A 39 -5.57 -2.81 -0.94
N ILE A 40 -4.92 -1.75 -1.41
CA ILE A 40 -3.85 -1.81 -2.40
C ILE A 40 -2.67 -1.02 -1.87
N ARG A 41 -1.49 -1.27 -2.42
CA ARG A 41 -0.28 -0.54 -2.03
C ARG A 41 0.35 0.13 -3.23
N CYS A 42 1.02 1.24 -3.00
CA CYS A 42 1.79 1.92 -4.02
C CYS A 42 2.92 1.01 -4.50
N ALA A 43 3.06 0.86 -5.82
CA ALA A 43 4.08 0.01 -6.43
C ALA A 43 5.37 0.78 -6.77
N HIS A 44 5.42 2.07 -6.45
CA HIS A 44 6.63 2.87 -6.69
C HIS A 44 7.74 2.45 -5.73
N GLU A 45 8.96 2.34 -6.26
CA GLU A 45 10.11 1.92 -5.44
C GLU A 45 10.31 2.85 -4.24
N GLY A 46 10.62 2.24 -3.10
CA GLY A 46 10.81 2.96 -1.85
C GLY A 46 9.52 3.37 -1.14
N CYS A 47 8.37 3.22 -1.78
CA CYS A 47 7.11 3.62 -1.19
C CYS A 47 6.52 2.51 -0.31
N ARG A 48 5.84 2.92 0.77
CA ARG A 48 5.20 2.00 1.72
C ARG A 48 3.73 2.30 1.94
N ARG A 49 3.14 3.13 1.08
CA ARG A 49 1.74 3.53 1.24
C ARG A 49 0.81 2.36 0.96
N VAL A 50 -0.11 2.11 1.88
CA VAL A 50 -1.24 1.20 1.68
C VAL A 50 -2.52 1.99 1.87
N GLN A 51 -3.51 1.79 1.00
CA GLN A 51 -4.78 2.51 1.09
C GLN A 51 -5.91 1.68 0.51
N ARG A 52 -7.13 1.99 0.92
CA ARG A 52 -8.31 1.33 0.42
C ARG A 52 -8.55 1.74 -1.03
N TYR A 53 -8.90 0.78 -1.89
CA TYR A 53 -9.11 1.01 -3.32
C TYR A 53 -10.06 2.17 -3.60
N GLY A 54 -11.21 2.19 -2.93
CA GLY A 54 -12.22 3.22 -3.14
C GLY A 54 -12.11 4.47 -2.28
N LYS A 55 -11.11 4.52 -1.38
CA LYS A 55 -10.98 5.64 -0.44
C LYS A 55 -9.52 5.83 -0.06
N SER A 56 -8.87 6.76 -0.74
CA SER A 56 -7.43 7.00 -0.56
C SER A 56 -7.06 7.54 0.83
N SER A 57 -8.01 8.12 1.56
CA SER A 57 -7.77 8.59 2.91
C SER A 57 -7.77 7.47 3.96
N ASP A 58 -8.27 6.28 3.60
CA ASP A 58 -8.33 5.14 4.49
C ASP A 58 -7.11 4.25 4.23
N GLY A 59 -6.15 4.30 5.11
CA GLY A 59 -4.93 3.52 4.98
C GLY A 59 -3.82 4.01 5.88
N GLY A 60 -2.60 3.67 5.54
CA GLY A 60 -1.45 4.04 6.34
C GLY A 60 -0.14 3.76 5.63
N THR A 61 0.92 3.65 6.39
CA THR A 61 2.27 3.38 5.89
C THR A 61 2.75 2.03 6.42
N LEU A 62 3.16 1.16 5.51
CA LEU A 62 3.69 -0.16 5.86
C LEU A 62 5.06 -0.03 6.55
N PRO A 63 5.51 -1.07 7.29
CA PRO A 63 6.84 -1.07 7.87
C PRO A 63 7.95 -0.93 6.83
N GLU A 64 9.10 -0.45 7.27
CA GLU A 64 10.27 -0.23 6.41
C GLU A 64 10.68 -1.47 5.61
N GLU A 65 10.61 -2.64 6.23
CA GLU A 65 10.99 -3.91 5.59
C GLU A 65 10.08 -4.30 4.43
N LEU A 66 8.92 -3.68 4.32
CA LEU A 66 7.96 -3.98 3.25
C LEU A 66 7.95 -2.93 2.13
N ARG A 67 8.89 -2.01 2.14
CA ARG A 67 9.01 -1.05 1.05
C ARG A 67 9.37 -1.76 -0.25
N ILE A 68 8.94 -1.18 -1.36
CA ILE A 68 9.30 -1.71 -2.68
C ILE A 68 10.82 -1.48 -2.88
N PRO A 69 11.59 -2.53 -3.15
CA PRO A 69 13.03 -2.36 -3.37
C PRO A 69 13.30 -1.53 -4.62
N ALA A 70 14.43 -0.83 -4.60
CA ALA A 70 14.86 -0.05 -5.77
C ALA A 70 15.10 -1.00 -6.94
N ALA A 71 14.70 -0.57 -8.14
CA ALA A 71 14.97 -1.32 -9.36
C ALA A 71 16.48 -1.33 -9.63
N GLU A 72 16.99 -2.49 -9.94
CA GLU A 72 18.41 -2.65 -10.28
C GLU A 72 18.65 -2.49 -11.78
#